data_08f95b0ffdb93f92c0ad0153b5e387db
#
_entry.id   08f95b0ffdb93f92c0ad0153b5e387db
#
_cell.length_a   1.000
_cell.length_b   1.000
_cell.length_c   1.000
_cell.angle_alpha   90.00
_cell.angle_beta   90.00
_cell.angle_gamma   90.00
#
_symmetry.space_group_name_H-M   'P 1'
#
loop_
_entity.id
_entity.type
_entity.pdbx_description
1 polymer ?
#
loop_
_entity_poly.entity_id
_entity_poly.type
_entity_poly.pdbx_seq_one_letter_code
_entity_poly.pdbx_strand_id
1 'polypeptide(L)'
;EEKLDIINAISAQLEETPNFYITDIAGLNAEKTHALRKACFDAGVKLVVAKNTLITKVLEASENEEMKKLTEVLAGPTAIMFTVAPNAPAKVIKKFRESGNEKPVLKGAFVQDWPAFIGADQLDNLFAIKSREEMIADIVSLLLSPIRNVMSALEHKDDEKTEESAE
;
A
#
# COMPACT_ATOMS: atom_id res chain seq x y z
N GLU A 1 -13.84 21.96 20.10
CA GLU A 1 -12.64 22.46 19.38
C GLU A 1 -11.74 21.28 19.00
N GLU A 2 -11.19 20.50 19.91
CA GLU A 2 -10.29 19.37 19.62
C GLU A 2 -10.84 18.33 18.61
N LYS A 3 -12.15 18.06 18.61
CA LYS A 3 -12.77 17.10 17.67
C LYS A 3 -12.84 17.65 16.25
N LEU A 4 -13.01 18.96 16.10
CA LEU A 4 -13.01 19.63 14.80
C LEU A 4 -11.58 19.67 14.24
N ASP A 5 -10.60 19.89 15.10
CA ASP A 5 -9.20 19.91 14.70
C ASP A 5 -8.76 18.56 14.14
N ILE A 6 -9.19 17.43 14.79
CA ILE A 6 -8.93 16.08 14.31
C ILE A 6 -9.63 15.81 12.98
N ILE A 7 -10.90 16.24 12.81
CA ILE A 7 -11.63 16.10 11.56
C ILE A 7 -10.92 16.85 10.45
N ASN A 8 -10.54 18.12 10.69
CA ASN A 8 -9.83 18.93 9.71
C ASN A 8 -8.46 18.34 9.35
N ALA A 9 -7.73 17.80 10.34
CA ALA A 9 -6.45 17.14 10.09
C ALA A 9 -6.61 15.86 9.23
N ILE A 10 -7.65 15.07 9.46
CA ILE A 10 -7.92 13.87 8.65
C ILE A 10 -8.39 14.27 7.25
N SER A 11 -9.23 15.29 7.11
CA SER A 11 -9.68 15.79 5.80
C SER A 11 -8.50 16.31 4.97
N ALA A 12 -7.63 17.11 5.57
CA ALA A 12 -6.42 17.61 4.90
C ALA A 12 -5.51 16.46 4.44
N GLN A 13 -5.39 15.38 5.25
CA GLN A 13 -4.62 14.20 4.87
C GLN A 13 -5.27 13.42 3.71
N LEU A 14 -6.60 13.36 3.66
CA LEU A 14 -7.32 12.73 2.55
C LEU A 14 -7.16 13.50 1.24
N GLU A 15 -7.04 14.82 1.30
CA GLU A 15 -6.78 15.66 0.13
C GLU A 15 -5.33 15.52 -0.36
N GLU A 16 -4.36 15.41 0.57
CA GLU A 16 -2.95 15.22 0.23
C GLU A 16 -2.66 13.81 -0.32
N THR A 17 -3.33 12.79 0.22
CA THR A 17 -3.06 11.38 -0.10
C THR A 17 -4.31 10.69 -0.63
N PRO A 18 -4.33 10.36 -1.94
CA PRO A 18 -5.52 9.80 -2.58
C PRO A 18 -5.84 8.36 -2.15
N ASN A 19 -4.87 7.68 -1.55
CA ASN A 19 -5.04 6.27 -1.16
C ASN A 19 -4.97 6.13 0.35
N PHE A 20 -5.93 5.40 0.93
CA PHE A 20 -5.91 5.08 2.35
C PHE A 20 -6.43 3.67 2.63
N TYR A 21 -5.94 3.10 3.72
CA TYR A 21 -6.31 1.78 4.20
C TYR A 21 -6.89 1.88 5.60
N ILE A 22 -7.93 1.11 5.84
CA ILE A 22 -8.59 0.98 7.14
C ILE A 22 -8.18 -0.37 7.73
N THR A 23 -7.49 -0.36 8.86
CA THR A 23 -6.94 -1.57 9.48
C THR A 23 -7.38 -1.70 10.93
N ASP A 24 -7.48 -2.96 11.39
CA ASP A 24 -7.70 -3.30 12.79
C ASP A 24 -6.37 -3.52 13.49
N ILE A 25 -6.13 -2.73 14.53
CA ILE A 25 -4.95 -2.81 15.38
C ILE A 25 -5.27 -3.36 16.79
N ALA A 26 -6.46 -3.93 16.99
CA ALA A 26 -6.84 -4.48 18.28
C ALA A 26 -5.87 -5.57 18.75
N GLY A 27 -5.54 -5.59 20.04
CA GLY A 27 -4.70 -6.64 20.62
C GLY A 27 -3.18 -6.52 20.36
N LEU A 28 -2.73 -5.44 19.71
CA LEU A 28 -1.30 -5.13 19.64
C LEU A 28 -0.84 -4.51 20.97
N ASN A 29 0.25 -5.04 21.53
CA ASN A 29 0.91 -4.41 22.68
C ASN A 29 1.68 -3.15 22.23
N ALA A 30 2.19 -2.38 23.20
CA ALA A 30 2.88 -1.12 22.92
C ALA A 30 4.13 -1.32 22.04
N GLU A 31 4.89 -2.38 22.28
CA GLU A 31 6.09 -2.70 21.50
C GLU A 31 5.76 -2.98 20.04
N LYS A 32 4.76 -3.85 19.80
CA LYS A 32 4.30 -4.18 18.44
C LYS A 32 3.69 -2.97 17.74
N THR A 33 2.96 -2.12 18.47
CA THR A 33 2.41 -0.88 17.91
C THR A 33 3.52 0.08 17.51
N HIS A 34 4.58 0.19 18.33
CA HIS A 34 5.74 1.01 17.98
C HIS A 34 6.48 0.45 16.75
N ALA A 35 6.69 -0.87 16.70
CA ALA A 35 7.31 -1.52 15.54
C ALA A 35 6.48 -1.32 14.27
N LEU A 36 5.14 -1.41 14.35
CA LEU A 36 4.25 -1.14 13.23
C LEU A 36 4.36 0.32 12.75
N ARG A 37 4.36 1.28 13.68
CA ARG A 37 4.53 2.71 13.35
C ARG A 37 5.86 2.98 12.66
N LYS A 38 6.93 2.35 13.14
CA LYS A 38 8.26 2.45 12.52
C LYS A 38 8.25 1.87 11.11
N ALA A 39 7.71 0.66 10.93
CA ALA A 39 7.60 0.03 9.61
C ALA A 39 6.75 0.85 8.63
N CYS A 40 5.67 1.48 9.09
CA CYS A 40 4.87 2.40 8.29
C CYS A 40 5.68 3.65 7.90
N PHE A 41 6.39 4.23 8.84
CA PHE A 41 7.21 5.41 8.58
C PHE A 41 8.32 5.12 7.55
N ASP A 42 9.02 3.99 7.69
CA ASP A 42 10.08 3.55 6.77
C ASP A 42 9.52 3.30 5.35
N ALA A 43 8.24 2.95 5.23
CA ALA A 43 7.55 2.74 3.95
C ALA A 43 6.85 4.01 3.41
N GLY A 44 6.99 5.15 4.05
CA GLY A 44 6.31 6.39 3.66
C GLY A 44 4.79 6.37 3.87
N VAL A 45 4.31 5.53 4.80
CA VAL A 45 2.89 5.39 5.17
C VAL A 45 2.62 6.13 6.47
N LYS A 46 1.67 7.04 6.48
CA LYS A 46 1.26 7.77 7.68
C LYS A 46 0.16 7.02 8.41
N LEU A 47 0.47 6.52 9.61
CA LEU A 47 -0.49 5.80 10.46
C LEU A 47 -1.17 6.76 11.43
N VAL A 48 -2.49 6.90 11.32
CA VAL A 48 -3.33 7.71 12.21
C VAL A 48 -4.36 6.82 12.89
N VAL A 49 -4.47 6.95 14.20
CA VAL A 49 -5.52 6.26 14.99
C VAL A 49 -6.54 7.31 15.41
N ALA A 50 -7.78 7.13 14.99
CA ALA A 50 -8.85 8.04 15.32
C ALA A 50 -10.13 7.27 15.71
N LYS A 51 -11.04 7.97 16.38
CA LYS A 51 -12.33 7.40 16.76
C LYS A 51 -13.21 7.18 15.53
N ASN A 52 -13.83 6.00 15.41
CA ASN A 52 -14.65 5.64 14.25
C ASN A 52 -15.71 6.70 13.89
N THR A 53 -16.36 7.29 14.89
CA THR A 53 -17.37 8.34 14.65
C THR A 53 -16.82 9.61 14.00
N LEU A 54 -15.54 9.91 14.19
CA LEU A 54 -14.88 11.03 13.50
C LEU A 54 -14.52 10.65 12.07
N ILE A 55 -14.04 9.43 11.90
CA ILE A 55 -13.73 8.86 10.57
C ILE A 55 -15.01 8.81 9.72
N THR A 56 -16.12 8.29 10.27
CA THR A 56 -17.41 8.23 9.59
C THR A 56 -17.85 9.61 9.10
N LYS A 57 -17.76 10.64 9.94
CA LYS A 57 -18.14 12.00 9.54
C LYS A 57 -17.31 12.55 8.39
N VAL A 58 -16.03 12.24 8.36
CA VAL A 58 -15.12 12.67 7.27
C VAL A 58 -15.47 11.92 5.98
N LEU A 59 -15.69 10.61 6.05
CA LEU A 59 -16.04 9.79 4.89
C LEU A 59 -17.44 10.13 4.34
N GLU A 60 -18.42 10.44 5.20
CA GLU A 60 -19.75 10.88 4.80
C GLU A 60 -19.74 12.27 4.15
N ALA A 61 -18.85 13.15 4.61
CA ALA A 61 -18.66 14.49 4.04
C ALA A 61 -17.98 14.45 2.67
N SER A 62 -17.29 13.35 2.33
CA SER A 62 -16.69 13.19 1.01
C SER A 62 -17.77 12.93 -0.05
N GLU A 63 -17.53 13.41 -1.27
CA GLU A 63 -18.46 13.24 -2.40
C GLU A 63 -18.45 11.83 -3.00
N ASN A 64 -17.46 11.00 -2.65
CA ASN A 64 -17.26 9.67 -3.22
C ASN A 64 -18.16 8.61 -2.55
N GLU A 65 -19.02 7.98 -3.33
CA GLU A 65 -19.90 6.90 -2.85
C GLU A 65 -19.13 5.67 -2.35
N GLU A 66 -17.97 5.39 -2.96
CA GLU A 66 -17.10 4.27 -2.56
C GLU A 66 -16.52 4.47 -1.15
N MET A 67 -16.23 5.71 -0.77
CA MET A 67 -15.79 6.04 0.59
C MET A 67 -16.92 5.82 1.61
N LYS A 68 -18.17 6.06 1.22
CA LYS A 68 -19.34 5.84 2.09
C LYS A 68 -19.56 4.35 2.37
N LYS A 69 -19.29 3.47 1.43
CA LYS A 69 -19.36 2.01 1.66
C LYS A 69 -18.37 1.53 2.73
N LEU A 70 -17.24 2.20 2.88
CA LEU A 70 -16.25 1.87 3.91
C LEU A 70 -16.71 2.23 5.32
N THR A 71 -17.77 3.03 5.49
CA THR A 71 -18.32 3.34 6.82
C THR A 71 -18.90 2.10 7.49
N GLU A 72 -19.42 1.15 6.72
CA GLU A 72 -19.98 -0.10 7.23
C GLU A 72 -18.92 -1.01 7.88
N VAL A 73 -17.68 -0.86 7.48
CA VAL A 73 -16.53 -1.68 7.95
C VAL A 73 -15.89 -1.09 9.20
N LEU A 74 -16.30 0.11 9.63
CA LEU A 74 -15.74 0.82 10.79
C LEU A 74 -16.26 0.25 12.13
N ALA A 75 -15.94 -1.01 12.43
CA ALA A 75 -16.27 -1.65 13.70
C ALA A 75 -15.01 -1.90 14.53
N GLY A 76 -15.03 -1.62 15.84
CA GLY A 76 -13.91 -1.85 16.76
C GLY A 76 -12.73 -0.87 16.59
N PRO A 77 -11.55 -1.18 17.16
CA PRO A 77 -10.35 -0.34 17.06
C PRO A 77 -9.91 -0.19 15.61
N THR A 78 -9.75 1.03 15.17
CA THR A 78 -9.46 1.34 13.77
C THR A 78 -8.26 2.28 13.66
N ALA A 79 -7.36 1.94 12.76
CA ALA A 79 -6.29 2.82 12.32
C ALA A 79 -6.41 3.05 10.82
N ILE A 80 -6.12 4.27 10.41
CA ILE A 80 -6.05 4.65 8.99
C ILE A 80 -4.59 4.78 8.61
N MET A 81 -4.22 4.19 7.49
CA MET A 81 -2.93 4.31 6.87
C MET A 81 -3.08 5.13 5.59
N PHE A 82 -2.50 6.31 5.55
CA PHE A 82 -2.47 7.20 4.40
C PHE A 82 -1.21 6.99 3.59
N THR A 83 -1.33 6.96 2.28
CA THR A 83 -0.19 6.74 1.39
C THR A 83 -0.42 7.30 -0.01
N VAL A 84 0.68 7.65 -0.67
CA VAL A 84 0.66 8.00 -2.10
C VAL A 84 0.75 6.73 -2.96
N ALA A 85 1.60 5.76 -2.57
CA ALA A 85 1.76 4.51 -3.29
C ALA A 85 0.68 3.49 -2.88
N PRO A 86 -0.16 3.00 -3.79
CA PRO A 86 -1.30 2.15 -3.45
C PRO A 86 -0.91 0.83 -2.79
N ASN A 87 0.26 0.26 -3.10
CA ASN A 87 0.69 -1.04 -2.58
C ASN A 87 1.54 -0.96 -1.29
N ALA A 88 1.97 0.24 -0.88
CA ALA A 88 2.87 0.38 0.27
C ALA A 88 2.26 -0.16 1.59
N PRO A 89 1.02 0.17 1.99
CA PRO A 89 0.44 -0.37 3.21
C PRO A 89 0.24 -1.88 3.15
N ALA A 90 -0.14 -2.43 1.99
CA ALA A 90 -0.31 -3.87 1.82
C ALA A 90 1.03 -4.62 2.03
N LYS A 91 2.13 -4.09 1.49
CA LYS A 91 3.49 -4.62 1.72
C LYS A 91 3.87 -4.57 3.20
N VAL A 92 3.60 -3.47 3.89
CA VAL A 92 3.88 -3.31 5.33
C VAL A 92 3.07 -4.32 6.15
N ILE A 93 1.78 -4.44 5.90
CA ILE A 93 0.89 -5.37 6.61
C ILE A 93 1.38 -6.82 6.41
N LYS A 94 1.69 -7.21 5.18
CA LYS A 94 2.16 -8.56 4.85
C LYS A 94 3.47 -8.87 5.56
N LYS A 95 4.47 -8.01 5.42
CA LYS A 95 5.77 -8.13 6.09
C LYS A 95 5.65 -8.19 7.62
N PHE A 96 4.76 -7.40 8.20
CA PHE A 96 4.54 -7.39 9.64
C PHE A 96 3.85 -8.67 10.13
N ARG A 97 2.93 -9.23 9.32
CA ARG A 97 2.29 -10.53 9.63
C ARG A 97 3.26 -11.70 9.49
N GLU A 98 4.16 -11.68 8.52
CA GLU A 98 5.24 -12.68 8.35
C GLU A 98 6.17 -12.75 9.56
N SER A 99 6.31 -11.65 10.32
CA SER A 99 7.05 -11.61 11.59
C SER A 99 6.33 -12.30 12.76
N GLY A 100 5.29 -13.11 12.50
CA GLY A 100 4.56 -13.86 13.52
C GLY A 100 3.44 -13.10 14.21
N ASN A 101 2.98 -12.00 13.62
CA ASN A 101 1.86 -11.22 14.14
C ASN A 101 0.59 -11.51 13.33
N GLU A 102 -0.52 -11.83 14.00
CA GLU A 102 -1.82 -11.99 13.34
C GLU A 102 -2.42 -10.66 12.87
N LYS A 103 -2.01 -9.55 13.48
CA LYS A 103 -2.50 -8.20 13.21
C LYS A 103 -1.37 -7.29 12.75
N PRO A 104 -1.66 -6.25 11.97
CA PRO A 104 -2.97 -5.64 11.65
C PRO A 104 -3.78 -6.44 10.61
N VAL A 105 -5.11 -6.39 10.74
CA VAL A 105 -6.04 -6.98 9.77
C VAL A 105 -6.64 -5.87 8.91
N LEU A 106 -6.66 -6.08 7.61
CA LEU A 106 -7.31 -5.17 6.68
C LEU A 106 -8.83 -5.24 6.87
N LYS A 107 -9.48 -4.11 7.10
CA LYS A 107 -10.94 -3.96 7.09
C LYS A 107 -11.42 -3.50 5.73
N GLY A 108 -10.74 -2.53 5.17
CA GLY A 108 -11.04 -2.00 3.85
C GLY A 108 -9.92 -1.09 3.36
N ALA A 109 -9.93 -0.79 2.10
CA ALA A 109 -9.02 0.13 1.47
C ALA A 109 -9.72 0.93 0.38
N PHE A 110 -9.33 2.17 0.25
CA PHE A 110 -9.68 3.02 -0.86
C PHE A 110 -8.42 3.34 -1.66
N VAL A 111 -8.48 3.05 -2.94
CA VAL A 111 -7.42 3.35 -3.90
C VAL A 111 -8.03 4.16 -5.01
N GLN A 112 -7.43 5.28 -5.35
CA GLN A 112 -7.89 6.14 -6.44
C GLN A 112 -7.99 5.32 -7.73
N ASP A 113 -9.05 5.56 -8.53
CA ASP A 113 -9.34 4.87 -9.79
C ASP A 113 -9.75 3.38 -9.66
N TRP A 114 -9.91 2.88 -8.43
CA TRP A 114 -10.37 1.52 -8.15
C TRP A 114 -11.59 1.53 -7.23
N PRO A 115 -12.46 0.50 -7.31
CA PRO A 115 -13.55 0.34 -6.37
C PRO A 115 -13.02 0.13 -4.95
N ALA A 116 -13.84 0.45 -3.94
CA ALA A 116 -13.48 0.21 -2.55
C ALA A 116 -13.27 -1.29 -2.29
N PHE A 117 -12.12 -1.63 -1.74
CA PHE A 117 -11.80 -3.00 -1.34
C PHE A 117 -12.29 -3.23 0.09
N ILE A 118 -13.16 -4.22 0.29
CA ILE A 118 -13.74 -4.56 1.58
C ILE A 118 -13.33 -5.98 1.95
N GLY A 119 -12.79 -6.15 3.16
CA GLY A 119 -12.42 -7.46 3.72
C GLY A 119 -10.91 -7.74 3.72
N ALA A 120 -10.55 -8.70 4.56
CA ALA A 120 -9.16 -9.11 4.76
C ALA A 120 -8.56 -9.86 3.56
N ASP A 121 -9.42 -10.53 2.78
CA ASP A 121 -9.01 -11.33 1.62
C ASP A 121 -8.51 -10.48 0.45
N GLN A 122 -8.87 -9.19 0.44
CA GLN A 122 -8.44 -8.26 -0.59
C GLN A 122 -6.97 -7.81 -0.45
N LEU A 123 -6.30 -8.21 0.61
CA LEU A 123 -4.91 -7.82 0.87
C LEU A 123 -3.95 -8.28 -0.25
N ASP A 124 -4.16 -9.47 -0.78
CA ASP A 124 -3.32 -9.99 -1.87
C ASP A 124 -3.57 -9.26 -3.19
N ASN A 125 -4.82 -8.88 -3.47
CA ASN A 125 -5.17 -8.05 -4.61
C ASN A 125 -4.53 -6.66 -4.51
N LEU A 126 -4.59 -6.05 -3.32
CA LEU A 126 -3.96 -4.76 -3.05
C LEU A 126 -2.42 -4.82 -3.12
N PHE A 127 -1.83 -5.96 -2.73
CA PHE A 127 -0.41 -6.20 -2.88
C PHE A 127 0.01 -6.32 -4.35
N ALA A 128 -0.86 -6.91 -5.19
CA ALA A 128 -0.63 -7.08 -6.62
C ALA A 128 -0.78 -5.78 -7.41
N ILE A 129 -1.48 -4.77 -6.88
CA ILE A 129 -1.59 -3.45 -7.51
C ILE A 129 -0.21 -2.81 -7.53
N LYS A 130 0.30 -2.55 -8.72
CA LYS A 130 1.58 -1.84 -8.88
C LYS A 130 1.38 -0.34 -8.76
N SER A 131 2.35 0.35 -8.16
CA SER A 131 2.34 1.81 -8.18
C SER A 131 2.55 2.31 -9.63
N ARG A 132 2.17 3.56 -9.89
CA ARG A 132 2.36 4.18 -11.22
C ARG A 132 3.82 4.10 -11.66
N GLU A 133 4.74 4.33 -10.75
CA GLU A 133 6.19 4.27 -11.01
C GLU A 133 6.65 2.84 -11.30
N GLU A 134 6.14 1.85 -10.55
CA GLU A 134 6.42 0.43 -10.79
C GLU A 134 5.87 -0.02 -12.15
N MET A 135 4.68 0.43 -12.57
CA MET A 135 4.13 0.13 -13.89
C MET A 135 4.97 0.74 -15.01
N ILE A 136 5.42 1.97 -14.86
CA ILE A 136 6.31 2.63 -15.83
C ILE A 136 7.65 1.88 -15.91
N ALA A 137 8.23 1.50 -14.79
CA ALA A 137 9.47 0.74 -14.75
C ALA A 137 9.34 -0.63 -15.44
N ASP A 138 8.23 -1.31 -15.26
CA ASP A 138 7.93 -2.59 -15.95
C ASP A 138 7.84 -2.40 -17.46
N ILE A 139 7.14 -1.36 -17.94
CA ILE A 139 7.03 -1.05 -19.37
C ILE A 139 8.41 -0.77 -19.95
N VAL A 140 9.23 0.04 -19.28
CA VAL A 140 10.60 0.33 -19.70
C VAL A 140 11.44 -0.95 -19.72
N SER A 141 11.33 -1.80 -18.71
CA SER A 141 12.02 -3.10 -18.65
C SER A 141 11.61 -4.03 -19.79
N LEU A 142 10.31 -4.10 -20.14
CA LEU A 142 9.82 -4.88 -21.28
C LEU A 142 10.33 -4.36 -22.59
N LEU A 143 10.46 -3.05 -22.78
CA LEU A 143 11.02 -2.45 -24.00
C LEU A 143 12.53 -2.68 -24.12
N LEU A 144 13.26 -2.76 -23.00
CA LEU A 144 14.70 -3.03 -22.98
C LEU A 144 15.04 -4.53 -23.04
N SER A 145 14.08 -5.40 -22.70
CA SER A 145 14.28 -6.85 -22.68
C SER A 145 14.75 -7.44 -24.02
N PRO A 146 14.17 -7.08 -25.20
CA PRO A 146 14.66 -7.56 -26.48
C PRO A 146 16.10 -7.15 -26.75
N ILE A 147 16.48 -5.93 -26.36
CA ILE A 147 17.84 -5.40 -26.55
C ILE A 147 18.85 -6.16 -25.70
N ARG A 148 18.52 -6.46 -24.45
CA ARG A 148 19.37 -7.25 -23.55
C ARG A 148 19.54 -8.68 -24.06
N ASN A 149 18.47 -9.31 -24.56
CA ASN A 149 18.54 -10.66 -25.10
C ASN A 149 19.43 -10.71 -26.36
N VAL A 150 19.34 -9.70 -27.23
CA VAL A 150 20.21 -9.60 -28.41
C VAL A 150 21.67 -9.36 -28.01
N MET A 151 21.93 -8.48 -27.04
CA MET A 151 23.29 -8.24 -26.54
C MET A 151 23.90 -9.49 -25.92
N SER A 152 23.17 -10.19 -25.06
CA SER A 152 23.64 -11.45 -24.47
C SER A 152 23.90 -12.54 -25.53
N ALA A 153 23.07 -12.63 -26.56
CA ALA A 153 23.28 -13.57 -27.67
C ALA A 153 24.49 -13.21 -28.53
N LEU A 154 24.84 -11.93 -28.63
CA LEU A 154 26.04 -11.47 -29.34
C LEU A 154 27.31 -11.73 -28.52
N GLU A 155 27.26 -11.48 -27.20
CA GLU A 155 28.38 -11.76 -26.30
C GLU A 155 28.75 -13.24 -26.31
N HIS A 156 27.77 -14.14 -26.20
CA HIS A 156 28.00 -15.61 -26.29
C HIS A 156 28.55 -16.05 -27.65
N LYS A 157 28.20 -15.35 -28.73
CA LYS A 157 28.71 -15.67 -30.06
C LYS A 157 30.16 -15.22 -30.27
N ASP A 158 30.56 -14.15 -29.62
CA ASP A 158 31.95 -13.69 -29.65
C ASP A 158 32.86 -14.57 -28.79
N ASP A 159 32.34 -15.08 -27.66
CA ASP A 159 33.07 -16.06 -26.82
C ASP A 159 33.32 -17.39 -27.55
N GLU A 160 32.32 -17.94 -28.25
CA GLU A 160 32.47 -19.16 -29.06
C GLU A 160 33.49 -18.99 -30.19
N LYS A 161 33.54 -17.82 -30.84
CA LYS A 161 34.52 -17.57 -31.91
C LYS A 161 35.94 -17.38 -31.39
N THR A 162 36.13 -16.98 -30.15
CA THR A 162 37.45 -16.82 -29.53
C THR A 162 38.04 -18.16 -29.13
N GLU A 163 37.21 -19.14 -28.76
CA GLU A 163 37.66 -20.50 -28.46
C GLU A 163 38.00 -21.29 -29.71
N GLU A 164 37.24 -21.11 -30.83
CA GLU A 164 37.52 -21.79 -32.10
C GLU A 164 38.76 -21.26 -32.84
N SER A 165 39.26 -20.08 -32.47
CA SER A 165 40.49 -19.50 -33.05
C SER A 165 41.74 -19.76 -32.23
N ALA A 166 41.66 -20.52 -31.12
CA ALA A 166 42.75 -20.86 -30.21
C ALA A 166 43.23 -22.32 -30.29
N GLU A 167 42.64 -23.12 -31.20
CA GLU A 167 43.14 -24.44 -31.62
C GLU A 167 43.85 -24.30 -33.00
#